data_5dc7689bf3d237c745642ec2a895cc63
#
_entry.id   5dc7689bf3d237c745642ec2a895cc63
#
_cell.length_a   1.000
_cell.length_b   1.000
_cell.length_c   1.000
_cell.angle_alpha   90.00
_cell.angle_beta   90.00
_cell.angle_gamma   90.00
#
_symmetry.space_group_name_H-M   'P 1'
#
loop_
_entity.id
_entity.type
_entity.pdbx_description
1 polymer ?
#
loop_
_entity_poly.entity_id
_entity_poly.type
_entity_poly.pdbx_seq_one_letter_code
_entity_poly.pdbx_strand_id
1 'polypeptide(L)'
;MKDDLIKLINELEKEREYQKIITMIEALSDEDKNSKIKLSLAKAYSHMDEFDKTIEILESIKDSESNTSIWNYCMGHSYYYLDNPSEAERYLLKALEINPEDKPSNFLLALLYHELGDIEEPEEAIHYLNKSLNYFNVYSKLDAEEDITEDLISIEQKLAWNYDKLRNHKEAEIHLRKAISLGDNEEWVYSQLAYNLRSQERYEEALENYQKVIELGRKDTWLYSEIAWTYFLIKKPQLALDYMKKAKELSPVEVDLALITRTASILLALAEHKEAIKMIEEVISKEEYKNDINLLSNLAYIYIDLKDYNSALTYLQRLKELGRNDEWLNKNLILVYSKLEK
;
A
#
# COMPACT_ATOMS: atom_id res chain seq x y z
N MET A 1 -35.93 -18.31 -40.25
CA MET A 1 -36.09 -19.00 -38.93
C MET A 1 -34.80 -18.92 -38.11
N LYS A 2 -33.62 -19.45 -38.54
CA LYS A 2 -32.38 -19.37 -37.75
C LYS A 2 -31.87 -17.92 -37.61
N ASP A 3 -31.95 -17.10 -38.63
CA ASP A 3 -31.54 -15.67 -38.62
C ASP A 3 -32.47 -14.82 -37.72
N ASP A 4 -33.76 -15.13 -37.69
CA ASP A 4 -34.72 -14.43 -36.81
C ASP A 4 -34.47 -14.76 -35.34
N LEU A 5 -34.08 -16.02 -35.05
CA LEU A 5 -33.70 -16.47 -33.71
C LEU A 5 -32.46 -15.73 -33.21
N ILE A 6 -31.41 -15.63 -34.06
CA ILE A 6 -30.17 -14.88 -33.69
C ILE A 6 -30.48 -13.40 -33.45
N LYS A 7 -31.35 -12.79 -34.24
CA LYS A 7 -31.78 -11.40 -33.98
C LYS A 7 -32.47 -11.24 -32.66
N LEU A 8 -33.41 -12.17 -32.34
CA LEU A 8 -34.10 -12.13 -31.06
C LEU A 8 -33.14 -12.34 -29.88
N ILE A 9 -32.18 -13.25 -30.01
CA ILE A 9 -31.13 -13.45 -28.99
C ILE A 9 -30.35 -12.15 -28.77
N ASN A 10 -29.92 -11.48 -29.84
CA ASN A 10 -29.17 -10.22 -29.74
C ASN A 10 -30.00 -9.08 -29.12
N GLU A 11 -31.33 -9.06 -29.32
CA GLU A 11 -32.23 -8.11 -28.68
C GLU A 11 -32.33 -8.42 -27.16
N LEU A 12 -32.53 -9.68 -26.79
CA LEU A 12 -32.58 -10.10 -25.40
C LEU A 12 -31.24 -9.91 -24.66
N GLU A 13 -30.10 -10.08 -25.33
CA GLU A 13 -28.76 -9.76 -24.77
C GLU A 13 -28.66 -8.25 -24.43
N LYS A 14 -29.12 -7.37 -25.32
CA LYS A 14 -29.16 -5.91 -25.05
C LYS A 14 -30.06 -5.53 -23.89
N GLU A 15 -31.20 -6.25 -23.74
CA GLU A 15 -32.14 -6.08 -22.64
C GLU A 15 -31.68 -6.79 -21.33
N ARG A 16 -30.54 -7.49 -21.36
CA ARG A 16 -30.00 -8.30 -20.24
C ARG A 16 -30.94 -9.39 -19.76
N GLU A 17 -31.81 -9.92 -20.64
CA GLU A 17 -32.80 -10.94 -20.33
C GLU A 17 -32.22 -12.37 -20.45
N TYR A 18 -31.12 -12.62 -19.76
CA TYR A 18 -30.33 -13.84 -19.88
C TYR A 18 -31.12 -15.12 -19.58
N GLN A 19 -32.01 -15.10 -18.57
CA GLN A 19 -32.85 -16.25 -18.25
C GLN A 19 -33.79 -16.63 -19.40
N LYS A 20 -34.31 -15.66 -20.15
CA LYS A 20 -35.12 -15.90 -21.34
C LYS A 20 -34.31 -16.52 -22.45
N ILE A 21 -33.07 -16.06 -22.67
CA ILE A 21 -32.16 -16.64 -23.66
C ILE A 21 -31.90 -18.12 -23.33
N ILE A 22 -31.58 -18.44 -22.07
CA ILE A 22 -31.35 -19.83 -21.62
C ILE A 22 -32.57 -20.67 -21.91
N THR A 23 -33.75 -20.29 -21.42
CA THR A 23 -34.99 -21.05 -21.58
C THR A 23 -35.31 -21.27 -23.06
N MET A 24 -35.14 -20.25 -23.90
CA MET A 24 -35.43 -20.31 -25.34
C MET A 24 -34.47 -21.26 -26.07
N ILE A 25 -33.15 -21.19 -25.79
CA ILE A 25 -32.16 -22.05 -26.45
C ILE A 25 -32.24 -23.49 -25.95
N GLU A 26 -32.49 -23.71 -24.67
CA GLU A 26 -32.64 -25.07 -24.14
C GLU A 26 -33.84 -25.82 -24.74
N ALA A 27 -34.91 -25.12 -25.08
CA ALA A 27 -36.07 -25.67 -25.75
C ALA A 27 -35.83 -26.11 -27.21
N LEU A 28 -34.70 -25.72 -27.82
CA LEU A 28 -34.34 -26.16 -29.17
C LEU A 28 -33.85 -27.59 -29.21
N SER A 29 -34.05 -28.27 -30.36
CA SER A 29 -33.38 -29.56 -30.60
C SER A 29 -31.87 -29.38 -30.73
N ASP A 30 -31.09 -30.41 -30.45
CA ASP A 30 -29.62 -30.35 -30.54
C ASP A 30 -29.14 -30.05 -31.97
N GLU A 31 -29.89 -30.50 -32.97
CA GLU A 31 -29.61 -30.21 -34.41
C GLU A 31 -29.75 -28.70 -34.77
N ASP A 32 -30.56 -27.97 -34.01
CA ASP A 32 -30.78 -26.55 -34.18
C ASP A 32 -29.75 -25.66 -33.42
N LYS A 33 -29.06 -26.24 -32.43
CA LYS A 33 -28.06 -25.55 -31.63
C LYS A 33 -26.69 -25.54 -32.34
N ASN A 34 -26.51 -24.64 -33.30
CA ASN A 34 -25.17 -24.42 -33.90
C ASN A 34 -24.21 -23.75 -32.91
N SER A 35 -22.91 -23.66 -33.27
CA SER A 35 -21.86 -23.08 -32.41
C SER A 35 -22.17 -21.65 -31.97
N LYS A 36 -22.74 -20.81 -32.82
CA LYS A 36 -23.11 -19.42 -32.48
C LYS A 36 -24.23 -19.36 -31.44
N ILE A 37 -25.24 -20.20 -31.58
CA ILE A 37 -26.34 -20.31 -30.59
C ILE A 37 -25.82 -20.84 -29.26
N LYS A 38 -24.94 -21.86 -29.28
CA LYS A 38 -24.28 -22.38 -28.08
C LYS A 38 -23.38 -21.31 -27.41
N LEU A 39 -22.70 -20.48 -28.21
CA LEU A 39 -21.89 -19.36 -27.68
C LEU A 39 -22.77 -18.34 -26.95
N SER A 40 -23.93 -17.97 -27.52
CA SER A 40 -24.89 -17.10 -26.83
C SER A 40 -25.47 -17.75 -25.57
N LEU A 41 -25.68 -19.07 -25.55
CA LEU A 41 -26.08 -19.79 -24.35
C LEU A 41 -24.99 -19.75 -23.28
N ALA A 42 -23.75 -19.99 -23.65
CA ALA A 42 -22.62 -19.90 -22.71
C ALA A 42 -22.49 -18.50 -22.11
N LYS A 43 -22.63 -17.44 -22.93
CA LYS A 43 -22.67 -16.05 -22.46
C LYS A 43 -23.79 -15.82 -21.45
N ALA A 44 -25.00 -16.31 -21.76
CA ALA A 44 -26.14 -16.16 -20.85
C ALA A 44 -25.92 -16.90 -19.52
N TYR A 45 -25.36 -18.09 -19.53
CA TYR A 45 -24.98 -18.80 -18.31
C TYR A 45 -23.88 -18.08 -17.53
N SER A 46 -22.88 -17.52 -18.20
CA SER A 46 -21.83 -16.72 -17.58
C SER A 46 -22.38 -15.49 -16.83
N HIS A 47 -23.39 -14.83 -17.38
CA HIS A 47 -24.08 -13.72 -16.71
C HIS A 47 -25.06 -14.15 -15.59
N MET A 48 -25.33 -15.43 -15.47
CA MET A 48 -26.14 -16.02 -14.38
C MET A 48 -25.25 -16.74 -13.36
N ASP A 49 -23.94 -16.49 -13.37
CA ASP A 49 -22.92 -17.06 -12.47
C ASP A 49 -22.82 -18.61 -12.53
N GLU A 50 -23.31 -19.22 -13.62
CA GLU A 50 -23.25 -20.67 -13.86
C GLU A 50 -21.97 -21.01 -14.66
N PHE A 51 -20.81 -20.77 -14.06
CA PHE A 51 -19.50 -20.81 -14.74
C PHE A 51 -19.10 -22.22 -15.20
N ASP A 52 -19.41 -23.26 -14.44
CA ASP A 52 -19.14 -24.65 -14.84
C ASP A 52 -19.89 -25.01 -16.11
N LYS A 53 -21.18 -24.65 -16.21
CA LYS A 53 -21.98 -24.87 -17.42
C LYS A 53 -21.48 -24.06 -18.60
N THR A 54 -21.02 -22.84 -18.32
CA THR A 54 -20.41 -21.98 -19.34
C THR A 54 -19.23 -22.69 -19.97
N ILE A 55 -18.30 -23.20 -19.15
CA ILE A 55 -17.10 -23.91 -19.61
C ILE A 55 -17.49 -25.18 -20.39
N GLU A 56 -18.43 -26.00 -19.88
CA GLU A 56 -18.90 -27.21 -20.55
C GLU A 56 -19.43 -26.92 -21.98
N ILE A 57 -20.27 -25.90 -22.11
CA ILE A 57 -20.82 -25.49 -23.42
C ILE A 57 -19.70 -24.98 -24.33
N LEU A 58 -18.79 -24.12 -23.82
CA LEU A 58 -17.68 -23.58 -24.60
C LEU A 58 -16.74 -24.69 -25.10
N GLU A 59 -16.40 -25.67 -24.26
CA GLU A 59 -15.58 -26.80 -24.67
C GLU A 59 -16.28 -27.62 -25.77
N SER A 60 -17.65 -27.75 -25.75
CA SER A 60 -18.40 -28.45 -26.79
C SER A 60 -18.33 -27.80 -28.20
N ILE A 61 -17.91 -26.54 -28.28
CA ILE A 61 -17.78 -25.75 -29.53
C ILE A 61 -16.36 -25.30 -29.80
N LYS A 62 -15.39 -25.82 -29.09
CA LYS A 62 -13.98 -25.44 -29.14
C LYS A 62 -13.39 -25.44 -30.55
N ASP A 63 -13.66 -26.51 -31.31
CA ASP A 63 -13.11 -26.69 -32.66
C ASP A 63 -13.54 -25.58 -33.63
N SER A 64 -14.70 -24.99 -33.42
CA SER A 64 -15.25 -23.93 -34.30
C SER A 64 -15.03 -22.50 -33.79
N GLU A 65 -14.98 -22.30 -32.46
CA GLU A 65 -15.05 -20.95 -31.87
C GLU A 65 -13.79 -20.57 -31.07
N SER A 66 -12.87 -21.48 -30.76
CA SER A 66 -11.68 -21.18 -29.92
C SER A 66 -10.71 -20.13 -30.48
N ASN A 67 -10.88 -19.77 -31.76
CA ASN A 67 -10.12 -18.70 -32.42
C ASN A 67 -10.88 -17.35 -32.45
N THR A 68 -11.91 -17.19 -31.63
CA THR A 68 -12.64 -15.92 -31.48
C THR A 68 -12.31 -15.28 -30.13
N SER A 69 -12.25 -13.93 -30.11
CA SER A 69 -12.00 -13.18 -28.86
C SER A 69 -13.08 -13.49 -27.83
N ILE A 70 -14.35 -13.52 -28.25
CA ILE A 70 -15.48 -13.73 -27.36
C ILE A 70 -15.47 -15.10 -26.67
N TRP A 71 -15.11 -16.18 -27.38
CA TRP A 71 -14.98 -17.50 -26.78
C TRP A 71 -13.87 -17.51 -25.70
N ASN A 72 -12.72 -16.93 -26.01
CA ASN A 72 -11.60 -16.83 -25.07
C ASN A 72 -11.95 -15.92 -23.88
N TYR A 73 -12.64 -14.81 -24.12
CA TYR A 73 -13.14 -13.97 -23.02
C TYR A 73 -14.06 -14.74 -22.09
N CYS A 74 -15.08 -15.46 -22.63
CA CYS A 74 -16.02 -16.21 -21.79
C CYS A 74 -15.31 -17.31 -20.98
N MET A 75 -14.31 -17.99 -21.55
CA MET A 75 -13.48 -18.95 -20.82
C MET A 75 -12.71 -18.25 -19.70
N GLY A 76 -12.03 -17.17 -20.01
CA GLY A 76 -11.25 -16.39 -19.02
C GLY A 76 -12.12 -15.83 -17.91
N HIS A 77 -13.28 -15.29 -18.25
CA HIS A 77 -14.27 -14.78 -17.30
C HIS A 77 -14.74 -15.89 -16.33
N SER A 78 -15.08 -17.06 -16.87
CA SER A 78 -15.52 -18.18 -16.03
C SER A 78 -14.41 -18.65 -15.09
N TYR A 79 -13.16 -18.76 -15.57
CA TYR A 79 -12.04 -19.16 -14.71
C TYR A 79 -11.67 -18.09 -13.66
N TYR A 80 -11.86 -16.81 -13.96
CA TYR A 80 -11.67 -15.74 -12.98
C TYR A 80 -12.60 -15.92 -11.77
N TYR A 81 -13.90 -16.11 -12.02
CA TYR A 81 -14.88 -16.30 -10.95
C TYR A 81 -14.84 -17.68 -10.27
N LEU A 82 -14.19 -18.67 -10.90
CA LEU A 82 -13.87 -19.97 -10.28
C LEU A 82 -12.53 -19.96 -9.53
N ASP A 83 -11.95 -18.78 -9.26
CA ASP A 83 -10.70 -18.60 -8.53
C ASP A 83 -9.52 -19.40 -9.14
N ASN A 84 -9.45 -19.39 -10.47
CA ASN A 84 -8.34 -19.97 -11.24
C ASN A 84 -7.60 -18.89 -12.05
N PRO A 85 -6.77 -18.08 -11.41
CA PRO A 85 -6.13 -16.92 -12.03
C PRO A 85 -5.22 -17.28 -13.22
N SER A 86 -4.56 -18.44 -13.18
CA SER A 86 -3.67 -18.88 -14.26
C SER A 86 -4.41 -19.17 -15.56
N GLU A 87 -5.55 -19.87 -15.49
CA GLU A 87 -6.37 -20.13 -16.67
C GLU A 87 -7.10 -18.87 -17.12
N ALA A 88 -7.56 -18.04 -16.17
CA ALA A 88 -8.16 -16.75 -16.48
C ALA A 88 -7.19 -15.86 -17.29
N GLU A 89 -5.96 -15.66 -16.79
CA GLU A 89 -4.91 -14.89 -17.49
C GLU A 89 -4.67 -15.45 -18.89
N ARG A 90 -4.47 -16.75 -19.01
CA ARG A 90 -4.17 -17.42 -20.28
C ARG A 90 -5.24 -17.18 -21.34
N TYR A 91 -6.52 -17.32 -20.99
CA TYR A 91 -7.60 -17.13 -21.94
C TYR A 91 -7.86 -15.66 -22.26
N LEU A 92 -7.80 -14.77 -21.27
CA LEU A 92 -7.98 -13.33 -21.48
C LEU A 92 -6.86 -12.73 -22.35
N LEU A 93 -5.61 -13.14 -22.15
CA LEU A 93 -4.50 -12.74 -23.01
C LEU A 93 -4.73 -13.22 -24.46
N LYS A 94 -5.22 -14.45 -24.65
CA LYS A 94 -5.54 -14.96 -25.98
C LYS A 94 -6.70 -14.20 -26.63
N ALA A 95 -7.68 -13.76 -25.84
CA ALA A 95 -8.74 -12.88 -26.35
C ALA A 95 -8.16 -11.57 -26.91
N LEU A 96 -7.19 -10.97 -26.20
CA LEU A 96 -6.51 -9.73 -26.61
C LEU A 96 -5.51 -9.93 -27.75
N GLU A 97 -4.90 -11.11 -27.90
CA GLU A 97 -4.10 -11.44 -29.09
C GLU A 97 -4.97 -11.40 -30.36
N ILE A 98 -6.24 -11.80 -30.25
CA ILE A 98 -7.19 -11.79 -31.36
C ILE A 98 -7.80 -10.40 -31.56
N ASN A 99 -8.20 -9.73 -30.50
CA ASN A 99 -8.77 -8.40 -30.50
C ASN A 99 -8.17 -7.55 -29.38
N PRO A 100 -7.10 -6.75 -29.63
CA PRO A 100 -6.45 -5.92 -28.59
C PRO A 100 -7.39 -4.87 -27.96
N GLU A 101 -8.47 -4.51 -28.63
CA GLU A 101 -9.46 -3.53 -28.17
C GLU A 101 -10.67 -4.19 -27.50
N ASP A 102 -10.59 -5.48 -27.14
CA ASP A 102 -11.67 -6.16 -26.42
C ASP A 102 -11.82 -5.58 -25.02
N LYS A 103 -12.83 -4.70 -24.86
CA LYS A 103 -13.06 -3.97 -23.58
C LYS A 103 -13.18 -4.91 -22.38
N PRO A 104 -14.06 -5.95 -22.41
CA PRO A 104 -14.24 -6.83 -21.25
C PRO A 104 -12.95 -7.56 -20.86
N SER A 105 -12.15 -8.01 -21.82
CA SER A 105 -10.88 -8.68 -21.55
C SER A 105 -9.84 -7.74 -20.93
N ASN A 106 -9.73 -6.49 -21.43
CA ASN A 106 -8.85 -5.50 -20.82
C ASN A 106 -9.27 -5.19 -19.39
N PHE A 107 -10.56 -4.98 -19.15
CA PHE A 107 -11.08 -4.70 -17.81
C PHE A 107 -10.81 -5.86 -16.84
N LEU A 108 -11.15 -7.08 -17.24
CA LEU A 108 -11.01 -8.24 -16.37
C LEU A 108 -9.54 -8.61 -16.09
N LEU A 109 -8.63 -8.41 -17.06
CA LEU A 109 -7.19 -8.55 -16.81
C LEU A 109 -6.66 -7.47 -15.86
N ALA A 110 -7.19 -6.26 -15.94
CA ALA A 110 -6.83 -5.20 -14.99
C ALA A 110 -7.23 -5.58 -13.56
N LEU A 111 -8.46 -6.07 -13.36
CA LEU A 111 -8.92 -6.56 -12.05
C LEU A 111 -8.08 -7.75 -11.56
N LEU A 112 -7.86 -8.74 -12.41
CA LEU A 112 -7.06 -9.92 -12.08
C LEU A 112 -5.66 -9.53 -11.59
N TYR A 113 -4.97 -8.65 -12.29
CA TYR A 113 -3.64 -8.19 -11.88
C TYR A 113 -3.67 -7.27 -10.66
N HIS A 114 -4.77 -6.55 -10.42
CA HIS A 114 -4.95 -5.78 -9.20
C HIS A 114 -5.02 -6.71 -7.97
N GLU A 115 -5.78 -7.81 -8.08
CA GLU A 115 -5.89 -8.84 -7.04
C GLU A 115 -4.55 -9.59 -6.83
N LEU A 116 -3.88 -10.00 -7.92
CA LEU A 116 -2.56 -10.63 -7.86
C LEU A 116 -1.47 -9.71 -7.28
N GLY A 117 -1.67 -8.40 -7.34
CA GLY A 117 -0.80 -7.41 -6.70
C GLY A 117 -0.96 -7.30 -5.18
N ASP A 118 -1.87 -8.06 -4.58
CA ASP A 118 -2.13 -8.04 -3.13
C ASP A 118 -1.31 -9.10 -2.40
N ILE A 119 0.00 -9.03 -2.56
CA ILE A 119 0.98 -9.96 -2.00
C ILE A 119 2.02 -9.23 -1.14
N GLU A 120 2.76 -9.99 -0.31
CA GLU A 120 3.71 -9.41 0.65
C GLU A 120 5.02 -8.95 0.02
N GLU A 121 5.47 -9.58 -1.06
CA GLU A 121 6.72 -9.30 -1.77
C GLU A 121 6.59 -8.02 -2.63
N PRO A 122 7.27 -6.92 -2.25
CA PRO A 122 7.02 -5.62 -2.87
C PRO A 122 7.34 -5.57 -4.38
N GLU A 123 8.42 -6.22 -4.82
CA GLU A 123 8.83 -6.22 -6.22
C GLU A 123 7.81 -6.94 -7.10
N GLU A 124 7.27 -8.05 -6.64
CA GLU A 124 6.27 -8.83 -7.36
C GLU A 124 4.92 -8.11 -7.35
N ALA A 125 4.52 -7.54 -6.21
CA ALA A 125 3.34 -6.69 -6.10
C ALA A 125 3.39 -5.53 -7.10
N ILE A 126 4.50 -4.80 -7.16
CA ILE A 126 4.71 -3.70 -8.11
C ILE A 126 4.58 -4.18 -9.57
N HIS A 127 5.09 -5.38 -9.89
CA HIS A 127 4.97 -5.95 -11.23
C HIS A 127 3.50 -6.14 -11.62
N TYR A 128 2.71 -6.79 -10.77
CA TYR A 128 1.29 -7.02 -11.06
C TYR A 128 0.47 -5.72 -11.09
N LEU A 129 0.68 -4.82 -10.15
CA LEU A 129 0.00 -3.53 -10.12
C LEU A 129 0.29 -2.67 -11.36
N ASN A 130 1.52 -2.68 -11.86
CA ASN A 130 1.84 -2.01 -13.12
C ASN A 130 1.17 -2.66 -14.35
N LYS A 131 1.03 -3.99 -14.37
CA LYS A 131 0.21 -4.66 -15.40
C LYS A 131 -1.24 -4.21 -15.31
N SER A 132 -1.81 -4.17 -14.10
CA SER A 132 -3.17 -3.70 -13.88
C SER A 132 -3.37 -2.29 -14.42
N LEU A 133 -2.52 -1.33 -14.04
CA LEU A 133 -2.55 0.04 -14.57
C LEU A 133 -2.52 0.09 -16.11
N ASN A 134 -1.72 -0.78 -16.71
CA ASN A 134 -1.57 -0.80 -18.16
C ASN A 134 -2.90 -1.20 -18.84
N TYR A 135 -3.57 -2.24 -18.34
CA TYR A 135 -4.85 -2.68 -18.88
C TYR A 135 -5.98 -1.69 -18.59
N PHE A 136 -6.04 -1.08 -17.41
CA PHE A 136 -6.99 0.01 -17.14
C PHE A 136 -6.76 1.23 -18.02
N ASN A 137 -5.51 1.58 -18.33
CA ASN A 137 -5.18 2.66 -19.27
C ASN A 137 -5.60 2.34 -20.72
N VAL A 138 -5.59 1.08 -21.12
CA VAL A 138 -6.15 0.67 -22.42
C VAL A 138 -7.67 0.77 -22.36
N TYR A 139 -8.30 0.18 -21.34
CA TYR A 139 -9.74 0.19 -21.13
C TYR A 139 -10.33 1.61 -21.17
N SER A 140 -9.73 2.54 -20.44
CA SER A 140 -10.22 3.94 -20.37
C SER A 140 -10.23 4.68 -21.70
N LYS A 141 -9.42 4.23 -22.68
CA LYS A 141 -9.37 4.82 -24.04
C LYS A 141 -10.41 4.22 -24.99
N LEU A 142 -11.07 3.13 -24.59
CA LEU A 142 -12.01 2.39 -25.42
C LEU A 142 -13.47 2.81 -25.24
N ASP A 143 -13.74 4.06 -24.84
CA ASP A 143 -15.09 4.55 -24.55
C ASP A 143 -15.76 3.68 -23.45
N ALA A 144 -15.08 3.64 -22.31
CA ALA A 144 -15.45 2.82 -21.15
C ALA A 144 -16.77 3.28 -20.55
N GLU A 145 -17.64 2.33 -20.20
CA GLU A 145 -18.93 2.60 -19.55
C GLU A 145 -18.81 2.70 -18.03
N GLU A 146 -17.79 2.06 -17.45
CA GLU A 146 -17.59 1.98 -16.01
C GLU A 146 -16.54 2.99 -15.54
N ASP A 147 -16.83 3.63 -14.41
CA ASP A 147 -15.89 4.49 -13.72
C ASP A 147 -14.86 3.63 -12.95
N ILE A 148 -13.60 3.73 -13.34
CA ILE A 148 -12.48 2.99 -12.75
C ILE A 148 -11.64 3.87 -11.81
N THR A 149 -12.15 5.02 -11.39
CA THR A 149 -11.38 5.98 -10.60
C THR A 149 -10.95 5.39 -9.25
N GLU A 150 -11.84 4.66 -8.58
CA GLU A 150 -11.53 4.01 -7.30
C GLU A 150 -10.48 2.92 -7.46
N ASP A 151 -10.54 2.11 -8.53
CA ASP A 151 -9.52 1.10 -8.84
C ASP A 151 -8.16 1.74 -9.07
N LEU A 152 -8.11 2.81 -9.85
CA LEU A 152 -6.86 3.55 -10.12
C LEU A 152 -6.28 4.14 -8.82
N ILE A 153 -7.10 4.73 -7.96
CA ILE A 153 -6.67 5.24 -6.65
C ILE A 153 -6.08 4.10 -5.81
N SER A 154 -6.79 2.97 -5.71
CA SER A 154 -6.33 1.81 -4.95
C SER A 154 -4.98 1.28 -5.45
N ILE A 155 -4.80 1.17 -6.77
CA ILE A 155 -3.54 0.72 -7.36
C ILE A 155 -2.41 1.71 -7.08
N GLU A 156 -2.64 3.01 -7.23
CA GLU A 156 -1.64 4.03 -6.96
C GLU A 156 -1.24 4.04 -5.47
N GLN A 157 -2.18 3.85 -4.55
CA GLN A 157 -1.91 3.68 -3.12
C GLN A 157 -1.06 2.43 -2.83
N LYS A 158 -1.41 1.28 -3.41
CA LYS A 158 -0.67 0.02 -3.25
C LYS A 158 0.74 0.12 -3.84
N LEU A 159 0.92 0.77 -4.98
CA LEU A 159 2.24 1.03 -5.57
C LEU A 159 3.08 1.90 -4.64
N ALA A 160 2.52 2.99 -4.14
CA ALA A 160 3.21 3.88 -3.21
C ALA A 160 3.67 3.13 -1.94
N TRP A 161 2.81 2.31 -1.37
CA TRP A 161 3.12 1.49 -0.20
C TRP A 161 4.26 0.51 -0.45
N ASN A 162 4.26 -0.19 -1.59
CA ASN A 162 5.29 -1.15 -1.94
C ASN A 162 6.63 -0.46 -2.26
N TYR A 163 6.62 0.67 -2.95
CA TYR A 163 7.84 1.47 -3.14
C TYR A 163 8.40 2.01 -1.82
N ASP A 164 7.54 2.38 -0.86
CA ASP A 164 7.99 2.81 0.46
C ASP A 164 8.65 1.67 1.25
N LYS A 165 8.10 0.45 1.21
CA LYS A 165 8.75 -0.76 1.76
C LYS A 165 10.17 -0.96 1.20
N LEU A 166 10.38 -0.67 -0.08
CA LEU A 166 11.69 -0.71 -0.74
C LEU A 166 12.55 0.53 -0.47
N ARG A 167 12.09 1.47 0.35
CA ARG A 167 12.71 2.76 0.63
C ARG A 167 12.93 3.63 -0.64
N ASN A 168 12.16 3.37 -1.69
CA ASN A 168 12.14 4.20 -2.89
C ASN A 168 11.12 5.33 -2.73
N HIS A 169 11.46 6.29 -1.86
CA HIS A 169 10.57 7.38 -1.48
C HIS A 169 10.18 8.30 -2.65
N LYS A 170 11.00 8.34 -3.71
CA LYS A 170 10.69 9.15 -4.92
C LYS A 170 9.57 8.54 -5.73
N GLU A 171 9.62 7.24 -5.99
CA GLU A 171 8.53 6.55 -6.70
C GLU A 171 7.25 6.51 -5.84
N ALA A 172 7.37 6.27 -4.54
CA ALA A 172 6.25 6.34 -3.62
C ALA A 172 5.56 7.72 -3.68
N GLU A 173 6.31 8.82 -3.69
CA GLU A 173 5.77 10.19 -3.84
C GLU A 173 5.00 10.34 -5.16
N ILE A 174 5.53 9.84 -6.29
CA ILE A 174 4.87 9.95 -7.59
C ILE A 174 3.49 9.32 -7.55
N HIS A 175 3.38 8.12 -7.00
CA HIS A 175 2.13 7.38 -6.90
C HIS A 175 1.15 8.02 -5.93
N LEU A 176 1.60 8.52 -4.75
CA LEU A 176 0.74 9.25 -3.82
C LEU A 176 0.16 10.53 -4.44
N ARG A 177 0.98 11.29 -5.18
CA ARG A 177 0.49 12.49 -5.88
C ARG A 177 -0.50 12.16 -6.99
N LYS A 178 -0.35 11.02 -7.66
CA LYS A 178 -1.33 10.55 -8.64
C LYS A 178 -2.66 10.20 -7.97
N ALA A 179 -2.66 9.45 -6.86
CA ALA A 179 -3.86 9.15 -6.10
C ALA A 179 -4.60 10.45 -5.71
N ILE A 180 -3.88 11.43 -5.17
CA ILE A 180 -4.45 12.75 -4.84
C ILE A 180 -5.03 13.44 -6.09
N SER A 181 -4.35 13.38 -7.24
CA SER A 181 -4.85 13.99 -8.48
C SER A 181 -6.10 13.32 -9.04
N LEU A 182 -6.33 12.05 -8.70
CA LEU A 182 -7.55 11.30 -9.02
C LEU A 182 -8.70 11.59 -8.06
N GLY A 183 -8.47 12.38 -7.02
CA GLY A 183 -9.49 12.79 -6.06
C GLY A 183 -9.38 12.13 -4.68
N ASP A 184 -8.33 11.35 -4.44
CA ASP A 184 -8.08 10.78 -3.13
C ASP A 184 -7.81 11.90 -2.11
N ASN A 185 -8.64 11.95 -1.07
CA ASN A 185 -8.57 12.93 0.01
C ASN A 185 -8.42 12.26 1.39
N GLU A 186 -8.04 10.99 1.44
CA GLU A 186 -7.85 10.30 2.70
C GLU A 186 -6.64 10.83 3.47
N GLU A 187 -6.75 10.95 4.80
CA GLU A 187 -5.67 11.47 5.65
C GLU A 187 -4.42 10.56 5.61
N TRP A 188 -4.61 9.28 5.32
CA TRP A 188 -3.53 8.32 5.18
C TRP A 188 -2.58 8.70 4.03
N VAL A 189 -3.10 9.08 2.86
CA VAL A 189 -2.31 9.42 1.67
C VAL A 189 -1.43 10.64 1.93
N TYR A 190 -1.98 11.68 2.56
CA TYR A 190 -1.20 12.85 2.95
C TYR A 190 -0.17 12.54 4.04
N SER A 191 -0.49 11.63 4.96
CA SER A 191 0.46 11.15 5.98
C SER A 191 1.66 10.46 5.35
N GLN A 192 1.42 9.55 4.41
CA GLN A 192 2.47 8.84 3.68
C GLN A 192 3.29 9.78 2.79
N LEU A 193 2.64 10.71 2.12
CA LEU A 193 3.33 11.73 1.32
C LEU A 193 4.25 12.59 2.19
N ALA A 194 3.77 13.04 3.34
CA ALA A 194 4.58 13.80 4.28
C ALA A 194 5.79 13.01 4.79
N TYR A 195 5.59 11.74 5.14
CA TYR A 195 6.67 10.84 5.56
C TYR A 195 7.73 10.66 4.47
N ASN A 196 7.30 10.40 3.23
CA ASN A 196 8.20 10.23 2.09
C ASN A 196 8.96 11.52 1.74
N LEU A 197 8.30 12.67 1.80
CA LEU A 197 8.94 13.98 1.61
C LEU A 197 9.99 14.27 2.70
N ARG A 198 9.67 13.98 3.96
CA ARG A 198 10.63 14.10 5.07
C ARG A 198 11.85 13.19 4.87
N SER A 199 11.63 11.96 4.40
CA SER A 199 12.71 11.00 4.12
C SER A 199 13.61 11.46 2.96
N GLN A 200 13.10 12.34 2.10
CA GLN A 200 13.85 13.05 1.04
C GLN A 200 14.41 14.40 1.50
N GLU A 201 14.37 14.72 2.79
CA GLU A 201 14.81 15.99 3.38
C GLU A 201 14.03 17.23 2.90
N ARG A 202 12.85 17.04 2.32
CA ARG A 202 11.93 18.10 1.89
C ARG A 202 10.97 18.45 3.03
N TYR A 203 11.52 19.01 4.07
CA TYR A 203 10.85 19.15 5.37
C TYR A 203 9.66 20.13 5.36
N GLU A 204 9.77 21.24 4.64
CA GLU A 204 8.70 22.24 4.54
C GLU A 204 7.46 21.63 3.87
N GLU A 205 7.65 20.94 2.75
CA GLU A 205 6.55 20.26 2.07
C GLU A 205 5.95 19.12 2.92
N ALA A 206 6.79 18.42 3.68
CA ALA A 206 6.31 17.41 4.63
C ALA A 206 5.39 18.03 5.70
N LEU A 207 5.78 19.19 6.27
CA LEU A 207 4.98 19.91 7.25
C LEU A 207 3.64 20.40 6.68
N GLU A 208 3.61 20.85 5.43
CA GLU A 208 2.37 21.24 4.74
C GLU A 208 1.40 20.04 4.62
N ASN A 209 1.92 18.87 4.24
CA ASN A 209 1.10 17.67 4.15
C ASN A 209 0.65 17.15 5.53
N TYR A 210 1.50 17.19 6.56
CA TYR A 210 1.08 16.87 7.93
C TYR A 210 0.00 17.86 8.43
N GLN A 211 0.08 19.14 8.06
CA GLN A 211 -0.96 20.10 8.39
C GLN A 211 -2.29 19.73 7.72
N LYS A 212 -2.25 19.25 6.48
CA LYS A 212 -3.43 18.74 5.77
C LYS A 212 -4.07 17.56 6.49
N VAL A 213 -3.25 16.64 7.03
CA VAL A 213 -3.73 15.50 7.85
C VAL A 213 -4.49 15.99 9.09
N ILE A 214 -3.99 17.05 9.77
CA ILE A 214 -4.68 17.66 10.92
C ILE A 214 -6.03 18.27 10.50
N GLU A 215 -6.08 18.95 9.35
CA GLU A 215 -7.30 19.55 8.79
C GLU A 215 -8.35 18.49 8.43
N LEU A 216 -7.92 17.33 7.97
CA LEU A 216 -8.78 16.17 7.70
C LEU A 216 -9.26 15.47 8.98
N GLY A 217 -8.80 15.90 10.15
CA GLY A 217 -9.35 15.49 11.45
C GLY A 217 -8.49 14.50 12.24
N ARG A 218 -7.42 13.97 11.66
CA ARG A 218 -6.50 13.07 12.37
C ARG A 218 -5.65 13.84 13.38
N LYS A 219 -5.65 13.36 14.62
CA LYS A 219 -4.89 13.95 15.75
C LYS A 219 -4.49 12.82 16.69
N ASP A 220 -3.35 12.23 16.45
CA ASP A 220 -2.82 11.13 17.25
C ASP A 220 -1.35 11.34 17.65
N THR A 221 -0.87 10.50 18.52
CA THR A 221 0.51 10.50 19.03
C THR A 221 1.53 10.41 17.91
N TRP A 222 1.28 9.54 16.92
CA TRP A 222 2.20 9.34 15.80
C TRP A 222 2.35 10.62 14.97
N LEU A 223 1.25 11.22 14.55
CA LEU A 223 1.26 12.43 13.72
C LEU A 223 2.01 13.58 14.39
N TYR A 224 1.67 13.87 15.65
CA TYR A 224 2.37 14.96 16.35
C TYR A 224 3.84 14.66 16.63
N SER A 225 4.21 13.40 16.84
CA SER A 225 5.60 12.98 16.97
C SER A 225 6.38 13.16 15.65
N GLU A 226 5.77 12.86 14.49
CA GLU A 226 6.39 13.07 13.18
C GLU A 226 6.56 14.55 12.85
N ILE A 227 5.57 15.38 13.16
CA ILE A 227 5.66 16.85 13.03
C ILE A 227 6.78 17.38 13.93
N ALA A 228 6.82 16.96 15.19
CA ALA A 228 7.86 17.35 16.13
C ALA A 228 9.25 17.00 15.62
N TRP A 229 9.41 15.76 15.15
CA TRP A 229 10.69 15.31 14.60
C TRP A 229 11.10 16.10 13.37
N THR A 230 10.17 16.44 12.49
CA THR A 230 10.41 17.29 11.32
C THR A 230 10.87 18.71 11.74
N TYR A 231 10.23 19.32 12.74
CA TYR A 231 10.69 20.59 13.29
C TYR A 231 12.09 20.50 13.93
N PHE A 232 12.41 19.40 14.58
CA PHE A 232 13.74 19.14 15.12
C PHE A 232 14.80 19.12 14.01
N LEU A 233 14.53 18.41 12.89
CA LEU A 233 15.44 18.30 11.76
C LEU A 233 15.73 19.68 11.09
N ILE A 234 14.74 20.56 11.02
CA ILE A 234 14.93 21.95 10.53
C ILE A 234 15.43 22.91 11.61
N LYS A 235 16.00 22.39 12.71
CA LYS A 235 16.62 23.17 13.78
C LYS A 235 15.67 24.17 14.47
N LYS A 236 14.41 23.77 14.65
CA LYS A 236 13.41 24.49 15.43
C LYS A 236 13.01 23.70 16.68
N PRO A 237 13.93 23.46 17.64
CA PRO A 237 13.70 22.51 18.72
C PRO A 237 12.60 22.96 19.69
N GLN A 238 12.32 24.25 19.82
CA GLN A 238 11.23 24.74 20.66
C GLN A 238 9.86 24.31 20.10
N LEU A 239 9.62 24.49 18.80
CA LEU A 239 8.40 24.00 18.14
C LEU A 239 8.31 22.46 18.20
N ALA A 240 9.45 21.78 18.02
CA ALA A 240 9.51 20.33 18.19
C ALA A 240 9.06 19.90 19.57
N LEU A 241 9.50 20.58 20.64
CA LEU A 241 9.10 20.25 22.02
C LEU A 241 7.60 20.50 22.24
N ASP A 242 7.04 21.56 21.68
CA ASP A 242 5.61 21.86 21.82
C ASP A 242 4.73 20.80 21.14
N TYR A 243 5.13 20.31 19.96
CA TYR A 243 4.43 19.21 19.30
C TYR A 243 4.66 17.86 20.01
N MET A 244 5.82 17.65 20.61
CA MET A 244 6.11 16.44 21.40
C MET A 244 5.25 16.38 22.66
N LYS A 245 4.97 17.52 23.30
CA LYS A 245 4.03 17.59 24.43
C LYS A 245 2.61 17.18 24.01
N LYS A 246 2.14 17.67 22.85
CA LYS A 246 0.84 17.23 22.31
C LYS A 246 0.81 15.73 22.01
N ALA A 247 1.88 15.18 21.46
CA ALA A 247 2.00 13.73 21.22
C ALA A 247 1.91 12.94 22.54
N LYS A 248 2.58 13.40 23.58
CA LYS A 248 2.55 12.78 24.92
C LYS A 248 1.17 12.80 25.56
N GLU A 249 0.43 13.92 25.44
CA GLU A 249 -0.93 14.05 25.97
C GLU A 249 -1.92 13.05 25.35
N LEU A 250 -1.66 12.64 24.11
CA LEU A 250 -2.49 11.70 23.35
C LEU A 250 -1.97 10.26 23.41
N SER A 251 -0.81 10.02 24.02
CA SER A 251 -0.24 8.67 24.08
C SER A 251 -1.14 7.75 24.93
N PRO A 252 -1.56 6.59 24.37
CA PRO A 252 -2.39 5.64 25.09
C PRO A 252 -1.61 4.81 26.13
N VAL A 253 -0.27 4.90 26.12
CA VAL A 253 0.61 4.13 26.97
C VAL A 253 1.35 5.04 27.96
N GLU A 254 1.57 4.54 29.18
CA GLU A 254 2.28 5.28 30.23
C GLU A 254 3.74 5.55 29.85
N VAL A 255 4.40 4.57 29.20
CA VAL A 255 5.79 4.66 28.77
C VAL A 255 5.88 4.37 27.27
N ASP A 256 6.08 5.41 26.48
CA ASP A 256 6.37 5.34 25.05
C ASP A 256 7.87 5.63 24.83
N LEU A 257 8.67 4.58 24.65
CA LEU A 257 10.13 4.68 24.52
C LEU A 257 10.55 5.51 23.30
N ALA A 258 9.83 5.44 22.20
CA ALA A 258 10.14 6.22 21.01
C ALA A 258 9.92 7.71 21.27
N LEU A 259 8.81 8.05 21.92
CA LEU A 259 8.47 9.42 22.30
C LEU A 259 9.48 9.99 23.27
N ILE A 260 9.86 9.21 24.30
CA ILE A 260 10.85 9.60 25.31
C ILE A 260 12.21 9.84 24.66
N THR A 261 12.66 8.96 23.80
CA THR A 261 13.94 9.07 23.10
C THR A 261 14.01 10.32 22.20
N ARG A 262 12.94 10.59 21.44
CA ARG A 262 12.84 11.81 20.61
C ARG A 262 12.79 13.06 21.48
N THR A 263 12.02 13.05 22.59
CA THR A 263 11.93 14.19 23.51
C THR A 263 13.29 14.49 24.14
N ALA A 264 14.03 13.48 24.57
CA ALA A 264 15.37 13.64 25.12
C ALA A 264 16.32 14.32 24.12
N SER A 265 16.28 13.91 22.84
CA SER A 265 17.09 14.53 21.78
C SER A 265 16.74 16.00 21.57
N ILE A 266 15.47 16.35 21.66
CA ILE A 266 14.98 17.73 21.52
C ILE A 266 15.42 18.57 22.74
N LEU A 267 15.25 18.05 23.96
CA LEU A 267 15.67 18.71 25.20
C LEU A 267 17.18 18.96 25.23
N LEU A 268 17.96 18.02 24.72
CA LEU A 268 19.39 18.16 24.55
C LEU A 268 19.75 19.32 23.62
N ALA A 269 19.08 19.44 22.47
CA ALA A 269 19.27 20.55 21.54
C ALA A 269 18.87 21.92 22.14
N LEU A 270 18.01 21.92 23.14
CA LEU A 270 17.63 23.11 23.94
C LEU A 270 18.56 23.36 25.13
N ALA A 271 19.57 22.51 25.36
CA ALA A 271 20.43 22.50 26.54
C ALA A 271 19.66 22.28 27.87
N GLU A 272 18.46 21.70 27.80
CA GLU A 272 17.62 21.35 28.98
C GLU A 272 18.00 19.99 29.55
N HIS A 273 19.29 19.78 29.84
CA HIS A 273 19.88 18.50 30.26
C HIS A 273 19.23 17.92 31.51
N LYS A 274 18.91 18.77 32.51
CA LYS A 274 18.33 18.31 33.79
C LYS A 274 16.95 17.66 33.55
N GLU A 275 16.15 18.23 32.68
CA GLU A 275 14.81 17.70 32.36
C GLU A 275 14.93 16.39 31.60
N ALA A 276 15.84 16.33 30.61
CA ALA A 276 16.11 15.10 29.86
C ALA A 276 16.59 13.96 30.79
N ILE A 277 17.55 14.22 31.69
CA ILE A 277 18.06 13.23 32.66
C ILE A 277 16.90 12.75 33.51
N LYS A 278 16.17 13.66 34.17
CA LYS A 278 15.06 13.31 35.06
C LYS A 278 14.03 12.40 34.37
N MET A 279 13.62 12.77 33.15
CA MET A 279 12.64 11.99 32.38
C MET A 279 13.16 10.58 32.07
N ILE A 280 14.42 10.44 31.65
CA ILE A 280 14.98 9.13 31.32
C ILE A 280 15.18 8.29 32.57
N GLU A 281 15.71 8.88 33.68
CA GLU A 281 15.95 8.19 34.94
C GLU A 281 14.65 7.67 35.59
N GLU A 282 13.55 8.42 35.50
CA GLU A 282 12.21 7.94 35.90
C GLU A 282 11.81 6.66 35.16
N VAL A 283 12.12 6.56 33.89
CA VAL A 283 11.76 5.39 33.05
C VAL A 283 12.69 4.21 33.37
N ILE A 284 14.02 4.40 33.38
CA ILE A 284 14.98 3.31 33.64
C ILE A 284 14.98 2.86 35.09
N SER A 285 14.33 3.59 36.01
CA SER A 285 14.10 3.13 37.40
C SER A 285 13.15 1.94 37.46
N LYS A 286 12.30 1.76 36.45
CA LYS A 286 11.43 0.60 36.33
C LYS A 286 12.25 -0.60 35.83
N GLU A 287 12.08 -1.76 36.47
CA GLU A 287 12.84 -2.99 36.17
C GLU A 287 12.80 -3.39 34.70
N GLU A 288 11.66 -3.17 34.07
CA GLU A 288 11.38 -3.47 32.66
C GLU A 288 12.28 -2.68 31.69
N TYR A 289 12.60 -1.41 32.03
CA TYR A 289 13.33 -0.49 31.14
C TYR A 289 14.76 -0.19 31.57
N LYS A 290 15.20 -0.73 32.69
CA LYS A 290 16.53 -0.42 33.29
C LYS A 290 17.70 -0.68 32.35
N ASN A 291 17.51 -1.58 31.38
CA ASN A 291 18.54 -1.99 30.44
C ASN A 291 18.22 -1.54 28.98
N ASP A 292 17.31 -0.57 28.79
CA ASP A 292 17.03 -0.05 27.46
C ASP A 292 18.26 0.66 26.87
N ILE A 293 18.77 0.10 25.77
CA ILE A 293 20.02 0.55 25.16
C ILE A 293 19.92 1.99 24.63
N ASN A 294 18.75 2.42 24.16
CA ASN A 294 18.57 3.77 23.62
C ASN A 294 18.54 4.80 24.74
N LEU A 295 17.83 4.52 25.83
CA LEU A 295 17.77 5.43 26.97
C LEU A 295 19.12 5.56 27.68
N LEU A 296 19.83 4.43 27.89
CA LEU A 296 21.19 4.44 28.45
C LEU A 296 22.17 5.20 27.53
N SER A 297 22.03 5.07 26.21
CA SER A 297 22.86 5.82 25.26
C SER A 297 22.59 7.32 25.30
N ASN A 298 21.33 7.71 25.45
CA ASN A 298 20.97 9.13 25.61
C ASN A 298 21.55 9.70 26.89
N LEU A 299 21.48 8.99 28.03
CA LEU A 299 22.12 9.44 29.28
C LEU A 299 23.63 9.59 29.12
N ALA A 300 24.30 8.57 28.54
CA ALA A 300 25.73 8.65 28.29
C ALA A 300 26.10 9.90 27.48
N TYR A 301 25.33 10.18 26.42
CA TYR A 301 25.57 11.34 25.56
C TYR A 301 25.30 12.65 26.29
N ILE A 302 24.21 12.76 27.07
CA ILE A 302 23.91 13.96 27.87
C ILE A 302 25.01 14.24 28.87
N TYR A 303 25.52 13.23 29.57
CA TYR A 303 26.61 13.40 30.54
C TYR A 303 27.95 13.75 29.86
N ILE A 304 28.21 13.26 28.64
CA ILE A 304 29.36 13.71 27.84
C ILE A 304 29.24 15.21 27.51
N ASP A 305 28.07 15.67 27.10
CA ASP A 305 27.81 17.08 26.78
C ASP A 305 27.95 17.99 27.99
N LEU A 306 27.49 17.52 29.14
CA LEU A 306 27.70 18.17 30.45
C LEU A 306 29.15 18.11 30.95
N LYS A 307 30.04 17.37 30.30
CA LYS A 307 31.41 17.08 30.72
C LYS A 307 31.52 16.33 32.04
N ASP A 308 30.44 15.68 32.49
CA ASP A 308 30.45 14.73 33.61
C ASP A 308 30.89 13.36 33.09
N TYR A 309 32.19 13.22 32.91
CA TYR A 309 32.76 12.02 32.29
C TYR A 309 32.67 10.78 33.20
N ASN A 310 32.55 10.96 34.53
CA ASN A 310 32.36 9.85 35.44
C ASN A 310 30.98 9.20 35.28
N SER A 311 29.93 10.01 35.26
CA SER A 311 28.57 9.51 35.02
C SER A 311 28.45 8.94 33.61
N ALA A 312 29.01 9.61 32.59
CA ALA A 312 29.06 9.10 31.22
C ALA A 312 29.70 7.70 31.14
N LEU A 313 30.85 7.50 31.84
CA LEU A 313 31.57 6.23 31.83
C LEU A 313 30.68 5.10 32.40
N THR A 314 29.95 5.38 33.45
CA THR A 314 29.04 4.40 34.09
C THR A 314 28.03 3.85 33.08
N TYR A 315 27.36 4.72 32.32
CA TYR A 315 26.38 4.31 31.30
C TYR A 315 27.02 3.64 30.08
N LEU A 316 28.19 4.12 29.64
CA LEU A 316 28.92 3.49 28.53
C LEU A 316 29.42 2.08 28.90
N GLN A 317 29.89 1.86 30.13
CA GLN A 317 30.27 0.54 30.60
C GLN A 317 29.07 -0.40 30.65
N ARG A 318 27.94 0.08 31.18
CA ARG A 318 26.70 -0.70 31.19
C ARG A 318 26.23 -1.10 29.81
N LEU A 319 26.31 -0.21 28.80
CA LEU A 319 26.01 -0.51 27.40
C LEU A 319 26.92 -1.63 26.88
N LYS A 320 28.22 -1.60 27.24
CA LYS A 320 29.17 -2.64 26.86
C LYS A 320 28.84 -3.98 27.51
N GLU A 321 28.47 -3.99 28.77
CA GLU A 321 28.05 -5.19 29.52
C GLU A 321 26.78 -5.82 28.93
N LEU A 322 25.86 -4.99 28.39
CA LEU A 322 24.67 -5.43 27.68
C LEU A 322 24.96 -5.95 26.23
N GLY A 323 26.24 -6.01 25.85
CA GLY A 323 26.66 -6.57 24.56
C GLY A 323 26.72 -5.57 23.41
N ARG A 324 26.49 -4.27 23.63
CA ARG A 324 26.67 -3.26 22.60
C ARG A 324 28.17 -3.16 22.24
N ASN A 325 28.49 -3.25 20.94
CA ASN A 325 29.87 -3.18 20.46
C ASN A 325 29.92 -2.55 19.08
N ASP A 326 29.57 -1.27 19.00
CA ASP A 326 29.59 -0.51 17.75
C ASP A 326 30.61 0.64 17.79
N GLU A 327 30.80 1.27 16.67
CA GLU A 327 31.73 2.41 16.49
C GLU A 327 31.38 3.57 17.42
N TRP A 328 30.08 3.85 17.63
CA TRP A 328 29.62 4.93 18.51
C TRP A 328 30.09 4.70 19.96
N LEU A 329 29.86 3.50 20.50
CA LEU A 329 30.25 3.16 21.86
C LEU A 329 31.79 3.26 22.03
N ASN A 330 32.54 2.69 21.08
CA ASN A 330 34.00 2.69 21.15
C ASN A 330 34.56 4.11 21.08
N LYS A 331 34.07 4.98 20.19
CA LYS A 331 34.48 6.38 20.11
C LYS A 331 34.21 7.14 21.43
N ASN A 332 33.03 6.95 22.01
CA ASN A 332 32.67 7.67 23.25
C ASN A 332 33.46 7.14 24.45
N LEU A 333 33.76 5.82 24.56
CA LEU A 333 34.64 5.28 25.59
C LEU A 333 36.06 5.87 25.47
N ILE A 334 36.64 5.91 24.27
CA ILE A 334 37.97 6.53 24.05
C ILE A 334 37.95 8.01 24.45
N LEU A 335 36.93 8.75 24.03
CA LEU A 335 36.79 10.16 24.41
C LEU A 335 36.75 10.33 25.94
N VAL A 336 35.90 9.58 26.62
CA VAL A 336 35.71 9.71 28.10
C VAL A 336 36.96 9.32 28.81
N TYR A 337 37.62 8.20 28.49
CA TYR A 337 38.91 7.83 29.09
C TYR A 337 39.98 8.90 28.90
N SER A 338 40.12 9.45 27.70
CA SER A 338 41.09 10.54 27.43
C SER A 338 40.84 11.81 28.24
N LYS A 339 39.63 12.01 28.74
CA LYS A 339 39.25 13.20 29.57
C LYS A 339 39.42 12.93 31.08
N LEU A 340 39.28 11.67 31.48
CA LEU A 340 39.47 11.26 32.90
C LEU A 340 40.94 11.07 33.27
N GLU A 341 41.81 10.79 32.27
CA GLU A 341 43.27 10.66 32.50
C GLU A 341 43.98 12.02 32.59
N LYS A 342 43.29 13.14 32.38
CA LYS A 342 43.81 14.51 32.50
C LYS A 342 43.38 15.20 33.78
#